data_a2c9805d449a3a4742308cc56d611442
#
_entry.id   a2c9805d449a3a4742308cc56d611442
#
_cell.length_a   1.000
_cell.length_b   1.000
_cell.length_c   1.000
_cell.angle_alpha   90.00
_cell.angle_beta   90.00
_cell.angle_gamma   90.00
#
_symmetry.space_group_name_H-M   'P 1'
#
loop_
_entity.id
_entity.type
_entity.pdbx_description
1 polymer ?
#
loop_
_entity_poly.entity_id
_entity_poly.type
_entity_poly.pdbx_seq_one_letter_code
_entity_poly.pdbx_strand_id
1 'polypeptide(L)'
;MKNIKMSVVLVALLFALLLSSCSSELKSGAVEQVRLDLITEGMAQSEVRRILKVAYEDMPFSSADRYYLEDGRPVYVHYQTYYENDKEQNIVSRVQIDELVDPALLDKLTEDMTIDDVAKLFSAEGIEGTSGMHSRVYKLTDGREVRIYYFTRPGEDFDNIYIDLDSVVVIEGENIK
;
A
#
# COMPACT_ATOMS: atom_id res chain seq x y z
N MET A 1 36.51 23.00 43.90
CA MET A 1 36.07 21.78 43.25
C MET A 1 34.51 21.65 43.11
N LYS A 2 33.74 22.76 43.09
CA LYS A 2 32.24 22.70 42.98
C LYS A 2 31.71 22.96 41.56
N ASN A 3 32.49 23.53 40.64
CA ASN A 3 31.97 23.97 39.34
C ASN A 3 32.04 22.91 38.23
N ILE A 4 32.77 21.80 38.40
CA ILE A 4 32.92 20.76 37.35
C ILE A 4 31.70 19.87 37.29
N LYS A 5 31.02 19.61 38.43
CA LYS A 5 29.83 18.74 38.47
C LYS A 5 28.62 19.36 37.78
N MET A 6 28.49 20.68 37.79
CA MET A 6 27.36 21.39 37.16
C MET A 6 27.49 21.45 35.64
N SER A 7 28.68 21.52 35.08
CA SER A 7 28.93 21.48 33.64
C SER A 7 28.61 20.12 32.99
N VAL A 8 28.95 19.03 33.69
CA VAL A 8 28.66 17.67 33.16
C VAL A 8 27.19 17.37 33.12
N VAL A 9 26.43 17.83 34.11
CA VAL A 9 24.96 17.64 34.18
C VAL A 9 24.27 18.47 33.05
N LEU A 10 24.75 19.68 32.78
CA LEU A 10 24.20 20.55 31.75
C LEU A 10 24.44 19.97 30.32
N VAL A 11 25.62 19.41 30.08
CA VAL A 11 25.96 18.76 28.81
C VAL A 11 25.16 17.49 28.61
N ALA A 12 24.95 16.68 29.67
CA ALA A 12 24.12 15.48 29.59
C ALA A 12 22.64 15.80 29.34
N LEU A 13 22.11 16.91 29.92
CA LEU A 13 20.75 17.37 29.64
C LEU A 13 20.58 17.87 28.19
N LEU A 14 21.57 18.58 27.64
CA LEU A 14 21.57 19.03 26.25
C LEU A 14 21.64 17.83 25.28
N PHE A 15 22.43 16.79 25.60
CA PHE A 15 22.50 15.57 24.79
C PHE A 15 21.20 14.77 24.84
N ALA A 16 20.52 14.71 25.99
CA ALA A 16 19.22 14.07 26.12
C ALA A 16 18.13 14.79 25.34
N LEU A 17 18.17 16.12 25.25
CA LEU A 17 17.25 16.93 24.43
C LEU A 17 17.50 16.78 22.93
N LEU A 18 18.74 16.54 22.51
CA LEU A 18 19.08 16.31 21.10
C LEU A 18 18.68 14.88 20.63
N LEU A 19 18.61 13.91 21.52
CA LEU A 19 18.18 12.54 21.20
C LEU A 19 16.64 12.37 21.20
N SER A 20 15.90 13.36 21.74
CA SER A 20 14.42 13.30 21.77
C SER A 20 13.73 13.79 20.50
N SER A 21 14.46 14.22 19.46
CA SER A 21 13.85 14.92 18.33
C SER A 21 13.93 14.18 16.99
N CYS A 22 13.97 12.84 16.98
CA CYS A 22 13.92 12.11 15.73
C CYS A 22 13.17 10.76 15.82
N SER A 23 12.08 10.70 16.55
CA SER A 23 10.99 9.79 16.20
C SER A 23 9.95 10.63 15.46
N SER A 24 10.03 10.69 14.16
CA SER A 24 8.89 11.10 13.35
C SER A 24 7.83 10.01 13.52
N GLU A 25 7.01 10.12 14.58
CA GLU A 25 5.81 9.30 14.69
C GLU A 25 5.02 9.52 13.40
N LEU A 26 4.96 8.48 12.58
CA LEU A 26 4.06 8.43 11.45
C LEU A 26 2.65 8.63 12.02
N LYS A 27 2.02 9.74 11.69
CA LYS A 27 0.66 10.01 12.14
C LYS A 27 -0.25 8.95 11.50
N SER A 28 -1.05 8.28 12.32
CA SER A 28 -2.20 7.54 11.80
C SER A 28 -3.12 8.56 11.14
N GLY A 29 -3.40 8.42 9.85
CA GLY A 29 -4.24 9.38 9.14
C GLY A 29 -4.27 9.13 7.64
N ALA A 30 -5.23 9.79 7.01
CA ALA A 30 -5.38 9.77 5.57
C ALA A 30 -4.32 10.64 4.88
N VAL A 31 -3.99 10.27 3.65
CA VAL A 31 -3.14 11.08 2.78
C VAL A 31 -3.96 12.23 2.20
N GLU A 32 -3.45 13.44 2.29
CA GLU A 32 -4.00 14.58 1.59
C GLU A 32 -3.69 14.49 0.08
N GLN A 33 -4.69 14.70 -0.78
CA GLN A 33 -4.52 14.65 -2.24
C GLN A 33 -3.37 15.54 -2.73
N VAL A 34 -3.22 16.73 -2.16
CA VAL A 34 -2.14 17.67 -2.51
C VAL A 34 -0.74 17.09 -2.30
N ARG A 35 -0.59 16.14 -1.39
CA ARG A 35 0.69 15.45 -1.15
C ARG A 35 0.93 14.32 -2.13
N LEU A 36 -0.13 13.64 -2.56
CA LEU A 36 -0.04 12.64 -3.63
C LEU A 36 0.39 13.26 -4.94
N ASP A 37 -0.08 14.46 -5.25
CA ASP A 37 0.26 15.19 -6.47
C ASP A 37 1.77 15.56 -6.55
N LEU A 38 2.47 15.47 -5.41
CA LEU A 38 3.93 15.66 -5.36
C LEU A 38 4.72 14.37 -5.66
N ILE A 39 4.04 13.21 -5.67
CA ILE A 39 4.71 11.93 -5.93
C ILE A 39 4.85 11.74 -7.43
N THR A 40 6.08 11.55 -7.88
CA THR A 40 6.42 11.39 -9.30
C THR A 40 7.17 10.09 -9.53
N GLU A 41 7.05 9.55 -10.73
CA GLU A 41 7.84 8.41 -11.19
C GLU A 41 9.34 8.68 -11.00
N GLY A 42 10.08 7.65 -10.60
CA GLY A 42 11.52 7.75 -10.29
C GLY A 42 11.85 8.25 -8.88
N MET A 43 10.87 8.75 -8.11
CA MET A 43 11.10 9.20 -6.73
C MET A 43 11.45 8.03 -5.82
N ALA A 44 12.44 8.19 -4.94
CA ALA A 44 12.82 7.15 -4.00
C ALA A 44 11.72 6.87 -2.95
N GLN A 45 11.51 5.58 -2.60
CA GLN A 45 10.53 5.17 -1.58
C GLN A 45 10.68 5.94 -0.26
N SER A 46 11.91 6.16 0.20
CA SER A 46 12.18 6.92 1.42
C SER A 46 11.70 8.38 1.32
N GLU A 47 11.76 8.96 0.13
CA GLU A 47 11.28 10.33 -0.12
C GLU A 47 9.75 10.39 -0.13
N VAL A 48 9.08 9.40 -0.75
CA VAL A 48 7.62 9.24 -0.70
C VAL A 48 7.14 9.22 0.75
N ARG A 49 7.71 8.34 1.57
CA ARG A 49 7.36 8.22 2.99
C ARG A 49 7.61 9.53 3.76
N ARG A 50 8.65 10.28 3.40
CA ARG A 50 8.96 11.60 3.98
C ARG A 50 7.94 12.68 3.57
N ILE A 51 7.43 12.63 2.35
CA ILE A 51 6.41 13.58 1.85
C ILE A 51 5.05 13.29 2.46
N LEU A 52 4.61 12.02 2.41
CA LEU A 52 3.27 11.64 2.87
C LEU A 52 3.13 11.73 4.38
N LYS A 53 4.14 11.32 5.16
CA LYS A 53 4.20 11.43 6.64
C LYS A 53 3.04 10.79 7.39
N VAL A 54 2.40 9.81 6.80
CA VAL A 54 1.31 9.03 7.39
C VAL A 54 1.69 7.56 7.46
N ALA A 55 0.99 6.80 8.28
CA ALA A 55 1.15 5.36 8.34
C ALA A 55 0.83 4.72 6.98
N TYR A 56 1.55 3.68 6.64
CA TYR A 56 1.37 2.90 5.41
C TYR A 56 1.42 1.41 5.75
N GLU A 57 0.82 0.61 4.88
CA GLU A 57 0.93 -0.83 4.92
C GLU A 57 1.86 -1.29 3.81
N ASP A 58 2.85 -2.08 4.16
CA ASP A 58 3.76 -2.69 3.19
C ASP A 58 3.04 -3.85 2.48
N MET A 59 3.02 -3.80 1.15
CA MET A 59 2.40 -4.81 0.29
C MET A 59 3.50 -5.61 -0.44
N PRO A 60 4.16 -6.56 0.24
CA PRO A 60 5.41 -7.16 -0.23
C PRO A 60 5.27 -7.88 -1.58
N PHE A 61 4.10 -8.48 -1.86
CA PHE A 61 3.87 -9.19 -3.13
C PHE A 61 3.68 -8.26 -4.32
N SER A 62 3.27 -7.02 -4.08
CA SER A 62 3.02 -6.01 -5.12
C SER A 62 4.15 -5.01 -5.23
N SER A 63 5.19 -5.11 -4.39
CA SER A 63 6.23 -4.08 -4.25
C SER A 63 5.62 -2.68 -4.13
N ALA A 64 4.66 -2.51 -3.22
CA ALA A 64 3.93 -1.26 -3.04
C ALA A 64 3.75 -0.91 -1.56
N ASP A 65 3.63 0.38 -1.28
CA ASP A 65 3.10 0.89 -0.02
C ASP A 65 1.61 1.23 -0.21
N ARG A 66 0.74 0.78 0.69
CA ARG A 66 -0.69 1.14 0.72
C ARG A 66 -0.94 2.25 1.71
N TYR A 67 -1.63 3.27 1.25
CA TYR A 67 -2.12 4.41 2.02
C TYR A 67 -3.63 4.53 1.83
N TYR A 68 -4.29 5.43 2.56
CA TYR A 68 -5.71 5.70 2.42
C TYR A 68 -5.97 7.21 2.29
N LEU A 69 -6.90 7.58 1.42
CA LEU A 69 -7.48 8.92 1.36
C LEU A 69 -8.45 9.15 2.52
N GLU A 70 -8.89 10.40 2.73
CA GLU A 70 -9.86 10.75 3.77
C GLU A 70 -11.23 10.04 3.59
N ASP A 71 -11.60 9.72 2.36
CA ASP A 71 -12.82 8.99 2.01
C ASP A 71 -12.67 7.46 2.12
N GLY A 72 -11.52 6.98 2.53
CA GLY A 72 -11.20 5.57 2.73
C GLY A 72 -10.73 4.83 1.48
N ARG A 73 -10.65 5.49 0.31
CA ARG A 73 -10.11 4.87 -0.89
C ARG A 73 -8.64 4.51 -0.71
N PRO A 74 -8.23 3.30 -1.12
CA PRO A 74 -6.83 2.91 -1.04
C PRO A 74 -6.00 3.59 -2.14
N VAL A 75 -4.80 3.97 -1.76
CA VAL A 75 -3.76 4.50 -2.65
C VAL A 75 -2.58 3.57 -2.58
N TYR A 76 -2.15 3.06 -3.72
CA TYR A 76 -0.99 2.20 -3.83
C TYR A 76 0.13 2.95 -4.54
N VAL A 77 1.26 3.11 -3.87
CA VAL A 77 2.49 3.61 -4.49
C VAL A 77 3.34 2.41 -4.82
N HIS A 78 3.41 2.06 -6.11
CA HIS A 78 4.17 0.93 -6.61
C HIS A 78 5.63 1.31 -6.82
N TYR A 79 6.52 0.39 -6.50
CA TYR A 79 7.95 0.59 -6.64
C TYR A 79 8.55 -0.44 -7.60
N GLN A 80 9.59 0.00 -8.28
CA GLN A 80 10.49 -0.84 -9.05
C GLN A 80 11.85 -0.82 -8.36
N THR A 81 12.45 -2.00 -8.21
CA THR A 81 13.80 -2.12 -7.67
C THR A 81 14.82 -1.73 -8.73
N TYR A 82 15.68 -0.81 -8.38
CA TYR A 82 16.79 -0.34 -9.20
C TYR A 82 18.12 -0.54 -8.45
N TYR A 83 19.15 -0.96 -9.15
CA TYR A 83 20.50 -1.15 -8.58
C TYR A 83 21.44 -0.07 -9.11
N GLU A 84 21.97 0.75 -8.22
CA GLU A 84 22.96 1.75 -8.53
C GLU A 84 24.19 1.61 -7.59
N ASN A 85 25.38 1.42 -8.16
CA ASN A 85 26.62 1.23 -7.40
C ASN A 85 26.49 0.12 -6.33
N ASP A 86 25.93 -1.03 -6.69
CA ASP A 86 25.64 -2.19 -5.82
C ASP A 86 24.68 -1.88 -4.65
N LYS A 87 23.98 -0.78 -4.71
CA LYS A 87 22.93 -0.45 -3.75
C LYS A 87 21.56 -0.61 -4.37
N GLU A 88 20.72 -1.36 -3.67
CA GLU A 88 19.31 -1.49 -4.00
C GLU A 88 18.56 -0.20 -3.65
N GLN A 89 17.78 0.30 -4.58
CA GLN A 89 16.89 1.43 -4.41
C GLN A 89 15.52 1.08 -4.96
N ASN A 90 14.48 1.33 -4.18
CA ASN A 90 13.11 1.23 -4.63
C ASN A 90 12.65 2.63 -5.08
N ILE A 91 12.30 2.76 -6.34
CA ILE A 91 11.81 4.00 -6.95
C ILE A 91 10.37 3.83 -7.42
N VAL A 92 9.60 4.91 -7.35
CA VAL A 92 8.19 4.93 -7.80
C VAL A 92 8.12 4.56 -9.27
N SER A 93 7.31 3.55 -9.58
CA SER A 93 6.94 3.17 -10.95
C SER A 93 5.56 3.73 -11.33
N ARG A 94 4.60 3.74 -10.39
CA ARG A 94 3.27 4.34 -10.58
C ARG A 94 2.58 4.61 -9.25
N VAL A 95 1.58 5.50 -9.30
CA VAL A 95 0.60 5.70 -8.22
C VAL A 95 -0.76 5.24 -8.74
N GLN A 96 -1.45 4.41 -7.96
CA GLN A 96 -2.77 3.87 -8.27
C GLN A 96 -3.74 4.28 -7.16
N ILE A 97 -4.90 4.77 -7.53
CA ILE A 97 -6.01 5.06 -6.59
C ILE A 97 -7.19 4.21 -7.03
N ASP A 98 -7.65 3.33 -6.16
CA ASP A 98 -8.80 2.48 -6.44
C ASP A 98 -10.06 3.04 -5.79
N GLU A 99 -11.21 2.82 -6.45
CA GLU A 99 -12.50 3.07 -5.85
C GLU A 99 -12.82 1.99 -4.80
N LEU A 100 -13.65 2.33 -3.81
CA LEU A 100 -14.21 1.37 -2.87
C LEU A 100 -15.30 0.55 -3.57
N VAL A 101 -15.23 -0.77 -3.46
CA VAL A 101 -16.15 -1.69 -4.13
C VAL A 101 -17.40 -1.88 -3.29
N ASP A 102 -18.60 -1.70 -3.89
CA ASP A 102 -19.86 -2.06 -3.26
C ASP A 102 -19.95 -3.60 -3.11
N PRO A 103 -20.13 -4.13 -1.90
CA PRO A 103 -20.28 -5.58 -1.69
C PRO A 103 -21.34 -6.23 -2.57
N ALA A 104 -22.41 -5.51 -2.95
CA ALA A 104 -23.45 -6.03 -3.84
C ALA A 104 -22.96 -6.35 -5.27
N LEU A 105 -21.77 -5.83 -5.66
CA LEU A 105 -21.17 -6.18 -6.94
C LEU A 105 -20.55 -7.57 -6.94
N LEU A 106 -20.29 -8.16 -5.78
CA LEU A 106 -19.75 -9.52 -5.68
C LEU A 106 -20.75 -10.54 -6.25
N ASP A 107 -22.06 -10.30 -6.10
CA ASP A 107 -23.13 -11.15 -6.64
C ASP A 107 -23.20 -11.14 -8.20
N LYS A 108 -22.47 -10.21 -8.84
CA LYS A 108 -22.42 -10.09 -10.30
C LYS A 108 -21.20 -10.79 -10.92
N LEU A 109 -20.32 -11.34 -10.10
CA LEU A 109 -19.16 -12.08 -10.59
C LEU A 109 -19.59 -13.36 -11.27
N THR A 110 -18.96 -13.69 -12.39
CA THR A 110 -19.20 -14.94 -13.15
C THR A 110 -17.85 -15.57 -13.54
N GLU A 111 -17.82 -16.90 -13.71
CA GLU A 111 -16.60 -17.68 -13.98
C GLU A 111 -15.89 -17.33 -15.31
N ASP A 112 -16.59 -16.67 -16.21
CA ASP A 112 -16.07 -16.24 -17.51
C ASP A 112 -15.50 -14.81 -17.49
N MET A 113 -15.58 -14.11 -16.36
CA MET A 113 -14.95 -12.79 -16.21
C MET A 113 -13.42 -12.91 -16.11
N THR A 114 -12.76 -12.06 -16.86
CA THR A 114 -11.31 -11.84 -16.77
C THR A 114 -10.96 -10.84 -15.66
N ILE A 115 -9.68 -10.69 -15.35
CA ILE A 115 -9.20 -9.64 -14.42
C ILE A 115 -9.69 -8.25 -14.89
N ASP A 116 -9.62 -7.98 -16.18
CA ASP A 116 -10.04 -6.70 -16.75
C ASP A 116 -11.56 -6.47 -16.63
N ASP A 117 -12.36 -7.53 -16.75
CA ASP A 117 -13.82 -7.44 -16.60
C ASP A 117 -14.18 -7.13 -15.14
N VAL A 118 -13.50 -7.75 -14.18
CA VAL A 118 -13.67 -7.44 -12.76
C VAL A 118 -13.23 -6.02 -12.45
N ALA A 119 -12.08 -5.59 -12.96
CA ALA A 119 -11.61 -4.22 -12.76
C ALA A 119 -12.60 -3.18 -13.30
N LYS A 120 -13.23 -3.44 -14.45
CA LYS A 120 -14.31 -2.60 -14.99
C LYS A 120 -15.57 -2.63 -14.14
N LEU A 121 -16.01 -3.83 -13.69
CA LEU A 121 -17.18 -3.99 -12.83
C LEU A 121 -17.03 -3.23 -11.51
N PHE A 122 -15.83 -3.29 -10.92
CA PHE A 122 -15.52 -2.70 -9.63
C PHE A 122 -15.06 -1.24 -9.71
N SER A 123 -14.73 -0.74 -10.91
CA SER A 123 -14.04 0.54 -11.11
C SER A 123 -12.75 0.65 -10.29
N ALA A 124 -12.07 -0.47 -10.10
CA ALA A 124 -10.87 -0.63 -9.29
C ALA A 124 -9.97 -1.71 -9.91
N GLU A 125 -8.65 -1.45 -9.99
CA GLU A 125 -7.69 -2.44 -10.52
C GLU A 125 -7.38 -3.55 -9.51
N GLY A 126 -7.55 -3.27 -8.22
CA GLY A 126 -7.10 -4.14 -7.15
C GLY A 126 -5.57 -4.23 -7.06
N ILE A 127 -5.09 -4.81 -5.97
CA ILE A 127 -3.66 -5.03 -5.77
C ILE A 127 -3.36 -6.53 -5.75
N GLU A 128 -2.17 -6.91 -6.23
CA GLU A 128 -1.73 -8.30 -6.21
C GLU A 128 -1.70 -8.85 -4.77
N GLY A 129 -2.39 -9.97 -4.53
CA GLY A 129 -2.66 -10.46 -3.19
C GLY A 129 -1.72 -11.54 -2.70
N THR A 130 -1.07 -12.30 -3.60
CA THR A 130 -0.17 -13.42 -3.24
C THR A 130 0.89 -13.66 -4.29
N SER A 131 2.04 -14.19 -3.86
CA SER A 131 3.08 -14.66 -4.78
C SER A 131 2.69 -16.00 -5.41
N GLY A 132 2.90 -16.14 -6.71
CA GLY A 132 2.78 -17.41 -7.45
C GLY A 132 1.36 -17.83 -7.82
N MET A 133 0.34 -17.05 -7.46
CA MET A 133 -1.04 -17.22 -7.91
C MET A 133 -1.58 -15.88 -8.36
N HIS A 134 -2.30 -15.86 -9.49
CA HIS A 134 -2.96 -14.65 -9.93
C HIS A 134 -4.11 -14.34 -8.97
N SER A 135 -3.97 -13.30 -8.16
CA SER A 135 -5.03 -12.83 -7.27
C SER A 135 -5.02 -11.32 -7.16
N ARG A 136 -6.21 -10.75 -6.94
CA ARG A 136 -6.38 -9.33 -6.67
C ARG A 136 -7.14 -9.13 -5.37
N VAL A 137 -6.72 -8.14 -4.60
CA VAL A 137 -7.40 -7.71 -3.37
C VAL A 137 -8.03 -6.36 -3.62
N TYR A 138 -9.31 -6.23 -3.25
CA TYR A 138 -10.09 -5.01 -3.38
C TYR A 138 -10.62 -4.59 -2.01
N LYS A 139 -10.71 -3.28 -1.76
CA LYS A 139 -11.29 -2.71 -0.54
C LYS A 139 -12.79 -2.49 -0.74
N LEU A 140 -13.60 -2.97 0.20
CA LEU A 140 -15.06 -2.80 0.16
C LEU A 140 -15.51 -1.54 0.90
N THR A 141 -16.68 -1.01 0.53
CA THR A 141 -17.27 0.17 1.17
C THR A 141 -17.63 -0.04 2.64
N ASP A 142 -17.80 -1.29 3.07
CA ASP A 142 -18.08 -1.67 4.46
C ASP A 142 -16.82 -1.89 5.31
N GLY A 143 -15.65 -1.64 4.75
CA GLY A 143 -14.35 -1.74 5.42
C GLY A 143 -13.69 -3.10 5.32
N ARG A 144 -14.37 -4.13 4.81
CA ARG A 144 -13.78 -5.44 4.54
C ARG A 144 -12.90 -5.42 3.29
N GLU A 145 -12.21 -6.51 3.04
CA GLU A 145 -11.49 -6.76 1.80
C GLU A 145 -12.02 -8.01 1.12
N VAL A 146 -11.97 -8.05 -0.19
CA VAL A 146 -12.22 -9.27 -0.95
C VAL A 146 -10.98 -9.64 -1.75
N ARG A 147 -10.59 -10.90 -1.69
CA ARG A 147 -9.54 -11.47 -2.54
C ARG A 147 -10.19 -12.36 -3.57
N ILE A 148 -9.88 -12.09 -4.83
CA ILE A 148 -10.34 -12.86 -5.98
C ILE A 148 -9.14 -13.56 -6.58
N TYR A 149 -9.23 -14.87 -6.75
CA TYR A 149 -8.23 -15.68 -7.43
C TYR A 149 -8.63 -15.90 -8.88
N TYR A 150 -7.63 -16.02 -9.73
CA TYR A 150 -7.81 -16.20 -11.16
C TYR A 150 -6.97 -17.37 -11.63
N PHE A 151 -7.42 -18.05 -12.65
CA PHE A 151 -6.75 -19.19 -13.26
C PHE A 151 -6.76 -19.12 -14.78
N THR A 152 -5.81 -19.78 -15.42
CA THR A 152 -5.77 -19.96 -16.87
C THR A 152 -6.49 -21.26 -17.23
N ARG A 153 -7.42 -21.22 -18.18
CA ARG A 153 -8.10 -22.43 -18.66
C ARG A 153 -7.15 -23.31 -19.45
N PRO A 154 -7.25 -24.65 -19.32
CA PRO A 154 -6.41 -25.56 -20.09
C PRO A 154 -6.54 -25.32 -21.60
N GLY A 155 -5.40 -25.07 -22.26
CA GLY A 155 -5.33 -24.86 -23.71
C GLY A 155 -5.52 -23.41 -24.16
N GLU A 156 -5.71 -22.49 -23.24
CA GLU A 156 -5.72 -21.04 -23.54
C GLU A 156 -4.35 -20.40 -23.22
N ASP A 157 -4.07 -19.27 -23.87
CA ASP A 157 -2.86 -18.50 -23.61
C ASP A 157 -2.90 -17.86 -22.20
N PHE A 158 -1.74 -17.68 -21.59
CA PHE A 158 -1.61 -17.05 -20.26
C PHE A 158 -2.10 -15.59 -20.21
N ASP A 159 -2.47 -15.00 -21.33
CA ASP A 159 -3.04 -13.66 -21.41
C ASP A 159 -4.52 -13.62 -21.01
N ASN A 160 -5.20 -14.77 -20.98
CA ASN A 160 -6.60 -14.89 -20.58
C ASN A 160 -6.70 -15.60 -19.21
N ILE A 161 -6.90 -14.81 -18.17
CA ILE A 161 -7.01 -15.28 -16.78
C ILE A 161 -8.43 -15.01 -16.28
N TYR A 162 -9.12 -16.05 -15.85
CA TYR A 162 -10.53 -16.05 -15.45
C TYR A 162 -10.70 -16.21 -13.95
N ILE A 163 -11.82 -15.74 -13.41
CA ILE A 163 -12.16 -15.89 -11.99
C ILE A 163 -12.32 -17.36 -11.63
N ASP A 164 -11.81 -17.70 -10.45
CA ASP A 164 -12.19 -18.89 -9.70
C ASP A 164 -13.23 -18.47 -8.63
N LEU A 165 -14.52 -18.66 -8.93
CA LEU A 165 -15.59 -18.26 -8.02
C LEU A 165 -15.56 -19.03 -6.70
N ASP A 166 -15.10 -20.27 -6.69
CA ASP A 166 -14.97 -21.08 -5.48
C ASP A 166 -13.87 -20.56 -4.55
N SER A 167 -12.98 -19.73 -5.08
CA SER A 167 -11.84 -19.12 -4.36
C SER A 167 -12.01 -17.61 -4.12
N VAL A 168 -13.23 -17.07 -4.22
CA VAL A 168 -13.50 -15.68 -3.78
C VAL A 168 -13.58 -15.64 -2.26
N VAL A 169 -12.66 -14.95 -1.61
CA VAL A 169 -12.54 -14.90 -0.15
C VAL A 169 -12.78 -13.48 0.35
N VAL A 170 -13.83 -13.30 1.14
CA VAL A 170 -14.03 -12.04 1.87
C VAL A 170 -13.24 -12.08 3.18
N ILE A 171 -12.37 -11.13 3.37
CA ILE A 171 -11.50 -11.00 4.53
C ILE A 171 -12.11 -9.93 5.44
N GLU A 172 -12.45 -10.31 6.66
CA GLU A 172 -12.87 -9.33 7.68
C GLU A 172 -11.69 -8.38 7.96
N GLY A 173 -11.93 -7.09 7.77
CA GLY A 173 -10.89 -6.09 8.03
C GLY A 173 -10.48 -6.15 9.51
N GLU A 174 -9.19 -6.25 9.80
CA GLU A 174 -8.72 -5.99 11.16
C GLU A 174 -9.11 -4.55 11.51
N ASN A 175 -9.89 -4.39 12.60
CA ASN A 175 -10.17 -3.09 13.17
C ASN A 175 -8.84 -2.48 13.64
N ILE A 176 -8.21 -1.69 12.79
CA ILE A 176 -7.07 -0.85 13.17
C ILE A 176 -7.64 0.20 14.14
N LYS A 177 -7.46 -0.06 15.44
CA LYS A 177 -7.80 0.87 16.52
C LYS A 177 -6.69 1.90 16.69
#